data_9e0e2139a1d2b930ad48129ada3e169c
#
_entry.id   9e0e2139a1d2b930ad48129ada3e169c
#
_cell.length_a   1.000
_cell.length_b   1.000
_cell.length_c   1.000
_cell.angle_alpha   90.00
_cell.angle_beta   90.00
_cell.angle_gamma   90.00
#
_symmetry.space_group_name_H-M   'P 1'
#
loop_
_entity.id
_entity.type
_entity.pdbx_description
1 polymer ?
#
loop_
_entity_poly.entity_id
_entity_poly.type
_entity_poly.pdbx_seq_one_letter_code
_entity_poly.pdbx_strand_id
1 'polypeptide(L)'
;AVVPGESLKNSESDGQLSLFSEPVSNDYLAVSICFSEEDIYFICTGDEISSSFLDEKLNTLEVKSWISPDLKTNLHRFKSKEIKAEDRGRYFDMMVAAYLINPLVGEYPYDAVAKDYLGLMLSSKKDYLGKLDFTQMMKEDEKKAVDCACYEVYTAWKSKPVLLQKLKEMDMLTLYKDIELPLVFVLYDMENEGIRADGIKLKEYGDKLAVSITELEKKIYEAAGEEFNINSPKQLGVILFEKLGLPNEKKTKTGYSPFLSR
;
A
#
# COMPACT_ATOMS: atom_id res chain seq x y z
N ALA A 1 -10.03 11.07 -4.94
CA ALA A 1 -9.06 10.40 -4.06
C ALA A 1 -9.26 10.83 -2.62
N VAL A 2 -8.97 9.96 -1.68
CA VAL A 2 -9.03 10.23 -0.25
C VAL A 2 -7.62 10.40 0.28
N VAL A 3 -7.38 11.48 0.99
CA VAL A 3 -6.10 11.76 1.60
C VAL A 3 -6.08 11.17 3.01
N PRO A 4 -5.12 10.31 3.35
CA PRO A 4 -5.05 9.71 4.69
C PRO A 4 -4.85 10.78 5.75
N GLY A 5 -5.56 10.63 6.88
CA GLY A 5 -5.26 11.34 8.12
C GLY A 5 -3.92 10.91 8.73
N GLU A 6 -3.57 11.45 9.89
CA GLU A 6 -2.39 11.00 10.61
C GLU A 6 -2.49 9.49 10.84
N SER A 7 -1.63 8.71 10.19
CA SER A 7 -1.36 7.38 10.70
C SER A 7 -0.72 7.61 12.07
N LEU A 8 -1.35 7.12 13.13
CA LEU A 8 -0.64 6.94 14.38
C LEU A 8 0.63 6.16 14.01
N LYS A 9 1.77 6.86 14.01
CA LYS A 9 3.05 6.21 13.87
C LYS A 9 3.08 5.21 15.00
N ASN A 10 2.94 3.93 14.66
CA ASN A 10 3.44 2.91 15.53
C ASN A 10 4.89 3.32 15.78
N SER A 11 5.17 3.81 16.98
CA SER A 11 6.53 4.07 17.42
C SER A 11 7.32 2.83 17.04
N GLU A 12 8.33 3.01 16.19
CA GLU A 12 9.32 2.00 15.89
C GLU A 12 10.04 1.66 17.20
N SER A 13 9.44 0.77 17.93
CA SER A 13 10.09 0.02 18.99
C SER A 13 9.91 -1.44 18.62
N ASP A 14 11.01 -2.02 18.17
CA ASP A 14 11.22 -3.46 18.01
C ASP A 14 10.13 -4.18 17.21
N GLY A 15 10.39 -4.45 15.95
CA GLY A 15 9.93 -5.52 15.05
C GLY A 15 8.76 -6.45 15.41
N GLN A 16 7.99 -6.17 16.44
CA GLN A 16 6.76 -6.83 16.82
C GLN A 16 5.58 -6.04 16.24
N LEU A 17 5.05 -6.55 15.15
CA LEU A 17 3.69 -6.24 14.72
C LEU A 17 2.76 -6.46 15.93
N SER A 18 2.26 -5.39 16.53
CA SER A 18 1.25 -5.49 17.57
C SER A 18 -0.02 -6.08 16.95
N LEU A 19 -0.31 -7.32 17.28
CA LEU A 19 -1.53 -8.03 16.89
C LEU A 19 -2.81 -7.37 17.49
N PHE A 20 -2.63 -6.39 18.36
CA PHE A 20 -3.66 -5.68 19.10
C PHE A 20 -3.59 -4.16 18.90
N SER A 21 -3.20 -3.71 17.70
CA SER A 21 -3.38 -2.30 17.36
C SER A 21 -4.88 -2.00 17.45
N GLU A 22 -5.23 -0.95 18.20
CA GLU A 22 -6.57 -0.39 18.20
C GLU A 22 -6.99 -0.12 16.75
N PRO A 23 -8.28 -0.25 16.42
CA PRO A 23 -8.75 0.03 15.06
C PRO A 23 -8.28 1.46 14.71
N VAL A 24 -7.47 1.55 13.67
CA VAL A 24 -7.02 2.82 13.11
C VAL A 24 -8.27 3.66 12.89
N SER A 25 -8.32 4.86 13.47
CA SER A 25 -9.43 5.76 13.19
C SER A 25 -9.49 5.96 11.68
N ASN A 26 -10.61 5.61 11.06
CA ASN A 26 -10.78 5.73 9.61
C ASN A 26 -11.00 7.19 9.18
N ASP A 27 -10.61 8.14 10.02
CA ASP A 27 -10.71 9.54 9.71
C ASP A 27 -9.64 9.91 8.68
N TYR A 28 -10.09 10.49 7.59
CA TYR A 28 -9.21 11.01 6.55
C TYR A 28 -9.09 12.55 6.68
N LEU A 29 -7.94 13.06 6.28
CA LEU A 29 -7.61 14.47 6.38
C LEU A 29 -8.36 15.32 5.36
N ALA A 30 -8.53 14.80 4.16
CA ALA A 30 -9.17 15.50 3.06
C ALA A 30 -9.67 14.56 1.97
N VAL A 31 -10.53 15.07 1.12
CA VAL A 31 -11.00 14.42 -0.10
C VAL A 31 -10.77 15.35 -1.28
N SER A 32 -10.16 14.84 -2.35
CA SER A 32 -10.11 15.52 -3.64
C SER A 32 -11.12 14.92 -4.62
N ILE A 33 -11.86 15.78 -5.32
CA ILE A 33 -12.93 15.41 -6.25
C ILE A 33 -12.74 16.20 -7.55
N CYS A 34 -12.82 15.52 -8.69
CA CYS A 34 -12.74 16.11 -10.01
C CYS A 34 -14.02 15.81 -10.80
N PHE A 35 -14.74 16.84 -11.25
CA PHE A 35 -15.92 16.74 -12.10
C PHE A 35 -15.62 17.10 -13.54
N SER A 36 -14.71 18.04 -13.78
CA SER A 36 -14.25 18.48 -15.08
C SER A 36 -12.80 18.97 -15.03
N GLU A 37 -12.25 19.47 -16.14
CA GLU A 37 -10.92 20.07 -16.17
C GLU A 37 -10.80 21.33 -15.30
N GLU A 38 -11.89 22.04 -15.12
CA GLU A 38 -11.95 23.31 -14.36
C GLU A 38 -12.55 23.14 -12.96
N ASP A 39 -13.28 22.03 -12.71
CA ASP A 39 -13.98 21.78 -11.45
C ASP A 39 -13.27 20.67 -10.65
N ILE A 40 -12.22 21.07 -9.96
CA ILE A 40 -11.45 20.19 -9.05
C ILE A 40 -11.52 20.80 -7.66
N TYR A 41 -12.00 20.03 -6.71
CA TYR A 41 -12.19 20.45 -5.33
C TYR A 41 -11.30 19.65 -4.40
N PHE A 42 -10.72 20.33 -3.42
CA PHE A 42 -10.03 19.75 -2.30
C PHE A 42 -10.74 20.16 -1.02
N ILE A 43 -11.27 19.21 -0.28
CA ILE A 43 -12.12 19.41 0.89
C ILE A 43 -11.41 18.83 2.10
N CYS A 44 -10.96 19.70 3.02
CA CYS A 44 -10.38 19.27 4.29
C CYS A 44 -11.47 18.85 5.28
N THR A 45 -11.18 17.80 6.04
CA THR A 45 -11.97 17.47 7.23
C THR A 45 -11.42 18.20 8.45
N GLY A 46 -12.28 18.48 9.41
CA GLY A 46 -11.95 19.20 10.64
C GLY A 46 -13.20 19.48 11.46
N ASP A 47 -13.14 20.52 12.28
CA ASP A 47 -14.23 20.88 13.19
C ASP A 47 -15.54 21.26 12.47
N GLU A 48 -15.43 21.87 11.28
CA GLU A 48 -16.60 22.31 10.51
C GLU A 48 -17.16 21.20 9.61
N ILE A 49 -16.30 20.34 9.03
CA ILE A 49 -16.69 19.28 8.11
C ILE A 49 -16.08 17.97 8.59
N SER A 50 -16.87 17.12 9.21
CA SER A 50 -16.41 15.79 9.63
C SER A 50 -16.31 14.82 8.46
N SER A 51 -15.45 13.79 8.58
CA SER A 51 -15.35 12.71 7.60
C SER A 51 -16.70 12.00 7.43
N SER A 52 -17.45 11.77 8.49
CA SER A 52 -18.78 11.15 8.45
C SER A 52 -19.80 11.98 7.69
N PHE A 53 -19.76 13.31 7.81
CA PHE A 53 -20.60 14.19 7.00
C PHE A 53 -20.27 14.12 5.52
N LEU A 54 -18.98 14.11 5.16
CA LEU A 54 -18.58 13.96 3.77
C LEU A 54 -18.98 12.58 3.22
N ASP A 55 -18.81 11.50 3.99
CA ASP A 55 -19.24 10.16 3.61
C ASP A 55 -20.74 10.11 3.32
N GLU A 56 -21.57 10.70 4.20
CA GLU A 56 -23.01 10.80 3.96
C GLU A 56 -23.33 11.56 2.66
N LYS A 57 -22.69 12.71 2.45
CA LYS A 57 -22.93 13.52 1.26
C LYS A 57 -22.48 12.83 -0.02
N LEU A 58 -21.28 12.24 -0.01
CA LEU A 58 -20.76 11.48 -1.17
C LEU A 58 -21.63 10.27 -1.51
N ASN A 59 -22.16 9.58 -0.49
CA ASN A 59 -23.08 8.46 -0.69
C ASN A 59 -24.45 8.86 -1.27
N THR A 60 -24.85 10.13 -1.13
CA THR A 60 -26.10 10.68 -1.70
C THR A 60 -25.93 11.26 -3.10
N LEU A 61 -24.68 11.40 -3.58
CA LEU A 61 -24.44 11.94 -4.93
C LEU A 61 -24.90 10.96 -6.02
N GLU A 62 -25.81 11.45 -6.86
CA GLU A 62 -26.23 10.74 -8.07
C GLU A 62 -25.27 11.03 -9.22
N VAL A 63 -24.23 10.21 -9.35
CA VAL A 63 -23.24 10.32 -10.43
C VAL A 63 -23.36 9.16 -11.41
N LYS A 64 -23.07 9.42 -12.68
CA LYS A 64 -23.09 8.38 -13.73
C LYS A 64 -22.01 7.34 -13.54
N SER A 65 -20.87 7.75 -13.02
CA SER A 65 -19.72 6.87 -12.80
C SER A 65 -18.81 7.43 -11.74
N TRP A 66 -18.29 6.56 -10.90
CA TRP A 66 -17.22 6.83 -9.95
C TRP A 66 -15.88 6.46 -10.56
N ILE A 67 -14.91 7.37 -10.51
CA ILE A 67 -13.57 7.18 -11.04
C ILE A 67 -12.60 7.30 -9.89
N SER A 68 -11.76 6.29 -9.71
CA SER A 68 -10.75 6.29 -8.66
C SER A 68 -9.36 6.04 -9.25
N PRO A 69 -8.32 6.70 -8.76
CA PRO A 69 -6.94 6.32 -9.08
C PRO A 69 -6.59 4.92 -8.56
N ASP A 70 -7.04 4.58 -7.35
CA ASP A 70 -6.93 3.29 -6.68
C ASP A 70 -8.23 3.05 -5.91
N LEU A 71 -9.10 2.24 -6.49
CA LEU A 71 -10.45 2.06 -5.97
C LEU A 71 -10.45 1.33 -4.63
N LYS A 72 -9.71 0.24 -4.50
CA LYS A 72 -9.69 -0.56 -3.28
C LYS A 72 -9.20 0.23 -2.08
N THR A 73 -8.08 0.94 -2.22
CA THR A 73 -7.55 1.80 -1.16
C THR A 73 -8.52 2.91 -0.78
N ASN A 74 -9.17 3.53 -1.76
CA ASN A 74 -10.15 4.57 -1.48
C ASN A 74 -11.41 4.02 -0.81
N LEU A 75 -11.89 2.83 -1.16
CA LEU A 75 -13.03 2.19 -0.50
C LEU A 75 -12.76 1.93 0.99
N HIS A 76 -11.56 1.51 1.37
CA HIS A 76 -11.18 1.31 2.76
C HIS A 76 -11.17 2.61 3.58
N ARG A 77 -10.92 3.73 2.94
CA ARG A 77 -10.90 5.06 3.58
C ARG A 77 -12.28 5.68 3.72
N PHE A 78 -13.17 5.41 2.79
CA PHE A 78 -14.57 5.79 2.92
C PHE A 78 -15.28 4.73 3.77
N LYS A 79 -15.94 5.13 4.84
CA LYS A 79 -16.95 4.29 5.51
C LYS A 79 -18.18 4.20 4.60
N SER A 80 -17.97 3.62 3.43
CA SER A 80 -19.00 3.62 2.43
C SER A 80 -20.09 2.65 2.81
N LYS A 81 -21.31 3.08 2.50
CA LYS A 81 -22.48 2.26 2.34
C LYS A 81 -22.10 0.99 1.57
N GLU A 82 -22.69 -0.13 1.94
CA GLU A 82 -22.61 -1.37 1.18
C GLU A 82 -22.84 -1.12 -0.30
N ILE A 83 -21.81 -1.35 -1.12
CA ILE A 83 -21.88 -1.15 -2.57
C ILE A 83 -22.57 -2.36 -3.16
N LYS A 84 -23.81 -2.18 -3.59
CA LYS A 84 -24.59 -3.24 -4.20
C LYS A 84 -23.92 -3.75 -5.48
N ALA A 85 -24.07 -5.05 -5.74
CA ALA A 85 -23.48 -5.68 -6.93
C ALA A 85 -23.89 -4.98 -8.24
N GLU A 86 -25.15 -4.50 -8.34
CA GLU A 86 -25.68 -3.77 -9.49
C GLU A 86 -25.02 -2.42 -9.74
N ASP A 87 -24.46 -1.77 -8.69
CA ASP A 87 -23.80 -0.48 -8.79
C ASP A 87 -22.29 -0.62 -9.11
N ARG A 88 -21.70 -1.79 -8.91
CA ARG A 88 -20.24 -2.02 -9.08
C ARG A 88 -19.77 -1.70 -10.50
N GLY A 89 -20.59 -1.91 -11.51
CA GLY A 89 -20.29 -1.56 -12.91
C GLY A 89 -20.19 -0.05 -13.18
N ARG A 90 -20.60 0.81 -12.25
CA ARG A 90 -20.50 2.28 -12.35
C ARG A 90 -19.13 2.81 -11.93
N TYR A 91 -18.27 1.95 -11.39
CA TYR A 91 -16.93 2.31 -10.93
C TYR A 91 -15.89 2.14 -12.05
N PHE A 92 -14.81 2.87 -11.90
CA PHE A 92 -13.64 2.75 -12.75
C PHE A 92 -12.38 2.88 -11.87
N ASP A 93 -11.47 1.93 -12.01
CA ASP A 93 -10.16 1.93 -11.36
C ASP A 93 -9.08 2.20 -12.40
N MET A 94 -8.34 3.31 -12.22
CA MET A 94 -7.28 3.72 -13.13
C MET A 94 -6.10 2.75 -13.09
N MET A 95 -5.68 2.33 -11.88
CA MET A 95 -4.51 1.46 -11.72
C MET A 95 -4.76 0.08 -12.33
N VAL A 96 -5.91 -0.52 -12.09
CA VAL A 96 -6.28 -1.81 -12.68
C VAL A 96 -6.34 -1.73 -14.21
N ALA A 97 -6.90 -0.63 -14.76
CA ALA A 97 -6.92 -0.43 -16.19
C ALA A 97 -5.51 -0.28 -16.79
N ALA A 98 -4.64 0.50 -16.14
CA ALA A 98 -3.25 0.68 -16.57
C ALA A 98 -2.43 -0.63 -16.45
N TYR A 99 -2.66 -1.40 -15.39
CA TYR A 99 -2.04 -2.72 -15.20
C TYR A 99 -2.37 -3.69 -16.34
N LEU A 100 -3.64 -3.79 -16.73
CA LEU A 100 -4.02 -4.69 -17.83
C LEU A 100 -3.41 -4.27 -19.17
N ILE A 101 -3.20 -2.98 -19.41
CA ILE A 101 -2.58 -2.48 -20.65
C ILE A 101 -1.07 -2.77 -20.64
N ASN A 102 -0.38 -2.65 -19.51
CA ASN A 102 1.06 -2.90 -19.41
C ASN A 102 1.42 -3.57 -18.07
N PRO A 103 1.29 -4.90 -17.94
CA PRO A 103 1.54 -5.61 -16.68
C PRO A 103 3.03 -5.73 -16.30
N LEU A 104 3.94 -5.27 -17.13
CA LEU A 104 5.39 -5.36 -16.89
C LEU A 104 5.92 -4.24 -15.99
N VAL A 105 5.12 -3.23 -15.71
CA VAL A 105 5.45 -2.12 -14.81
C VAL A 105 5.02 -2.50 -13.39
N GLY A 106 5.90 -2.27 -12.40
CA GLY A 106 5.62 -2.67 -11.01
C GLY A 106 4.63 -1.77 -10.29
N GLU A 107 4.49 -0.50 -10.72
CA GLU A 107 3.62 0.51 -10.08
C GLU A 107 3.02 1.43 -11.14
N TYR A 108 1.82 1.96 -10.86
CA TYR A 108 1.06 2.83 -11.77
C TYR A 108 0.68 4.15 -11.10
N PRO A 109 1.67 4.95 -10.63
CA PRO A 109 1.39 6.23 -10.02
C PRO A 109 0.81 7.21 -11.06
N TYR A 110 0.07 8.20 -10.57
CA TYR A 110 -0.66 9.13 -11.44
C TYR A 110 0.23 9.86 -12.44
N ASP A 111 1.45 10.24 -12.07
CA ASP A 111 2.41 10.92 -12.93
C ASP A 111 2.89 10.03 -14.09
N ALA A 112 3.14 8.74 -13.84
CA ALA A 112 3.44 7.78 -14.89
C ALA A 112 2.26 7.57 -15.84
N VAL A 113 1.05 7.40 -15.30
CA VAL A 113 -0.18 7.29 -16.12
C VAL A 113 -0.42 8.56 -16.94
N ALA A 114 -0.23 9.75 -16.35
CA ALA A 114 -0.35 11.02 -17.06
C ALA A 114 0.64 11.12 -18.20
N LYS A 115 1.89 10.76 -18.00
CA LYS A 115 2.93 10.75 -19.02
C LYS A 115 2.63 9.77 -20.14
N ASP A 116 2.34 8.50 -19.81
CA ASP A 116 2.26 7.41 -20.78
C ASP A 116 0.97 7.43 -21.59
N TYR A 117 -0.12 7.93 -21.02
CA TYR A 117 -1.44 7.90 -21.66
C TYR A 117 -2.01 9.27 -22.03
N LEU A 118 -1.53 10.35 -21.39
CA LEU A 118 -2.04 11.70 -21.66
C LEU A 118 -0.97 12.62 -22.28
N GLY A 119 0.31 12.22 -22.28
CA GLY A 119 1.42 13.06 -22.70
C GLY A 119 1.69 14.25 -21.76
N LEU A 120 1.21 14.17 -20.51
CA LEU A 120 1.38 15.23 -19.51
C LEU A 120 2.55 14.92 -18.60
N MET A 121 3.44 15.89 -18.40
CA MET A 121 4.57 15.79 -17.46
C MET A 121 4.16 16.42 -16.14
N LEU A 122 3.72 15.59 -15.19
CA LEU A 122 3.35 16.01 -13.84
C LEU A 122 4.45 15.64 -12.86
N SER A 123 4.59 16.42 -11.79
CA SER A 123 5.47 16.07 -10.67
C SER A 123 4.92 14.85 -9.94
N SER A 124 5.80 13.93 -9.58
CA SER A 124 5.41 12.73 -8.84
C SER A 124 4.99 13.06 -7.39
N LYS A 125 4.28 12.14 -6.75
CA LYS A 125 3.98 12.24 -5.32
C LYS A 125 5.25 12.43 -4.49
N LYS A 126 6.36 11.79 -4.88
CA LYS A 126 7.66 11.93 -4.22
C LYS A 126 8.26 13.32 -4.41
N ASP A 127 8.07 13.96 -5.57
CA ASP A 127 8.54 15.31 -5.82
C ASP A 127 7.79 16.34 -4.98
N TYR A 128 6.48 16.12 -4.74
CA TYR A 128 5.67 16.97 -3.88
C TYR A 128 5.95 16.75 -2.40
N LEU A 129 5.95 15.52 -1.93
CA LEU A 129 6.00 15.19 -0.51
C LEU A 129 7.44 14.98 0.01
N GLY A 130 8.39 14.63 -0.86
CA GLY A 130 9.76 14.31 -0.45
C GLY A 130 9.81 13.11 0.51
N LYS A 131 10.20 13.38 1.77
CA LYS A 131 10.21 12.40 2.86
C LYS A 131 9.06 12.61 3.86
N LEU A 132 8.24 13.62 3.64
CA LEU A 132 7.13 13.96 4.51
C LEU A 132 5.92 13.10 4.18
N ASP A 133 5.10 12.84 5.18
CA ASP A 133 3.75 12.36 4.93
C ASP A 133 2.82 13.53 4.50
N PHE A 134 1.60 13.18 4.10
CA PHE A 134 0.67 14.18 3.59
C PHE A 134 0.27 15.21 4.65
N THR A 135 0.07 14.78 5.90
CA THR A 135 -0.29 15.65 7.03
C THR A 135 0.83 16.64 7.34
N GLN A 136 2.08 16.19 7.28
CA GLN A 136 3.24 17.03 7.48
C GLN A 136 3.36 18.05 6.35
N MET A 137 3.15 17.63 5.10
CA MET A 137 3.21 18.52 3.94
C MET A 137 2.07 19.57 3.98
N MET A 138 0.87 19.22 4.44
CA MET A 138 -0.22 20.19 4.64
C MET A 138 0.16 21.30 5.63
N LYS A 139 0.98 20.99 6.63
CA LYS A 139 1.46 21.99 7.60
C LYS A 139 2.62 22.84 7.08
N GLU A 140 3.48 22.24 6.22
CA GLU A 140 4.68 22.89 5.69
C GLU A 140 4.42 23.69 4.41
N ASP A 141 3.71 23.09 3.46
CA ASP A 141 3.35 23.69 2.18
C ASP A 141 2.02 23.12 1.69
N GLU A 142 0.92 23.73 2.17
CA GLU A 142 -0.44 23.32 1.85
C GLU A 142 -0.66 23.25 0.34
N LYS A 143 -0.12 24.20 -0.42
CA LYS A 143 -0.30 24.26 -1.87
C LYS A 143 0.25 23.01 -2.55
N LYS A 144 1.43 22.55 -2.16
CA LYS A 144 2.02 21.32 -2.74
C LYS A 144 1.17 20.09 -2.42
N ALA A 145 0.66 20.01 -1.20
CA ALA A 145 -0.20 18.90 -0.82
C ALA A 145 -1.51 18.91 -1.63
N VAL A 146 -2.16 20.07 -1.74
CA VAL A 146 -3.39 20.26 -2.54
C VAL A 146 -3.12 19.91 -4.02
N ASP A 147 -2.06 20.45 -4.61
CA ASP A 147 -1.70 20.20 -6.01
C ASP A 147 -1.50 18.69 -6.25
N CYS A 148 -0.76 18.01 -5.37
CA CYS A 148 -0.52 16.57 -5.46
C CYS A 148 -1.84 15.77 -5.47
N ALA A 149 -2.74 16.05 -4.52
CA ALA A 149 -4.02 15.34 -4.41
C ALA A 149 -4.98 15.68 -5.56
N CYS A 150 -4.95 16.89 -6.05
CA CYS A 150 -5.77 17.32 -7.20
C CYS A 150 -5.28 16.69 -8.51
N TYR A 151 -3.98 16.60 -8.73
CA TYR A 151 -3.44 15.93 -9.92
C TYR A 151 -3.74 14.42 -9.94
N GLU A 152 -3.79 13.79 -8.79
CA GLU A 152 -4.15 12.36 -8.70
C GLU A 152 -5.56 12.10 -9.24
N VAL A 153 -6.56 12.87 -8.79
CA VAL A 153 -7.95 12.71 -9.25
C VAL A 153 -8.16 13.23 -10.68
N TYR A 154 -7.48 14.31 -11.05
CA TYR A 154 -7.50 14.82 -12.42
C TYR A 154 -6.98 13.79 -13.41
N THR A 155 -5.86 13.17 -13.12
CA THR A 155 -5.27 12.13 -13.97
C THR A 155 -6.22 10.94 -14.12
N ALA A 156 -6.81 10.47 -13.02
CA ALA A 156 -7.77 9.38 -13.07
C ALA A 156 -8.98 9.71 -13.92
N TRP A 157 -9.54 10.92 -13.76
CA TRP A 157 -10.67 11.40 -14.57
C TRP A 157 -10.32 11.53 -16.04
N LYS A 158 -9.20 12.19 -16.37
CA LYS A 158 -8.81 12.48 -17.76
C LYS A 158 -8.33 11.23 -18.51
N SER A 159 -7.67 10.29 -17.82
CA SER A 159 -7.15 9.07 -18.44
C SER A 159 -8.22 8.03 -18.74
N LYS A 160 -9.36 8.04 -18.04
CA LYS A 160 -10.43 7.04 -18.21
C LYS A 160 -10.82 6.77 -19.65
N PRO A 161 -11.17 7.76 -20.51
CA PRO A 161 -11.56 7.48 -21.89
C PRO A 161 -10.42 6.87 -22.73
N VAL A 162 -9.18 7.31 -22.48
CA VAL A 162 -8.00 6.79 -23.18
C VAL A 162 -7.70 5.36 -22.77
N LEU A 163 -7.73 5.05 -21.47
CA LEU A 163 -7.50 3.71 -20.96
C LEU A 163 -8.59 2.73 -21.42
N LEU A 164 -9.87 3.13 -21.40
CA LEU A 164 -10.97 2.31 -21.91
C LEU A 164 -10.82 2.01 -23.39
N GLN A 165 -10.38 3.00 -24.19
CA GLN A 165 -10.14 2.81 -25.61
C GLN A 165 -8.99 1.81 -25.86
N LYS A 166 -7.87 1.95 -25.13
CA LYS A 166 -6.74 1.01 -25.22
C LYS A 166 -7.12 -0.41 -24.79
N LEU A 167 -7.87 -0.57 -23.70
CA LEU A 167 -8.39 -1.88 -23.29
C LEU A 167 -9.26 -2.52 -24.37
N LYS A 168 -10.07 -1.72 -25.06
CA LYS A 168 -10.88 -2.20 -26.19
C LYS A 168 -10.02 -2.63 -27.39
N GLU A 169 -9.01 -1.83 -27.75
CA GLU A 169 -8.09 -2.14 -28.86
C GLU A 169 -7.27 -3.41 -28.61
N MET A 170 -6.97 -3.70 -27.32
CA MET A 170 -6.23 -4.90 -26.90
C MET A 170 -7.13 -6.11 -26.59
N ASP A 171 -8.45 -6.01 -26.79
CA ASP A 171 -9.45 -7.03 -26.44
C ASP A 171 -9.47 -7.40 -24.94
N MET A 172 -9.04 -6.45 -24.09
CA MET A 172 -8.98 -6.61 -22.63
C MET A 172 -10.17 -5.99 -21.89
N LEU A 173 -11.07 -5.30 -22.60
CA LEU A 173 -12.17 -4.56 -21.96
C LEU A 173 -13.15 -5.48 -21.22
N THR A 174 -13.41 -6.66 -21.76
CA THR A 174 -14.26 -7.69 -21.11
C THR A 174 -13.59 -8.21 -19.86
N LEU A 175 -12.30 -8.55 -19.94
CA LEU A 175 -11.53 -8.96 -18.76
C LEU A 175 -11.57 -7.89 -17.64
N TYR A 176 -11.37 -6.62 -18.03
CA TYR A 176 -11.45 -5.51 -17.07
C TYR A 176 -12.81 -5.43 -16.39
N LYS A 177 -13.92 -5.46 -17.16
CA LYS A 177 -15.27 -5.23 -16.64
C LYS A 177 -15.86 -6.42 -15.87
N ASP A 178 -15.59 -7.62 -16.36
CA ASP A 178 -16.30 -8.83 -15.90
C ASP A 178 -15.48 -9.62 -14.86
N ILE A 179 -14.18 -9.37 -14.77
CA ILE A 179 -13.29 -10.10 -13.85
C ILE A 179 -12.52 -9.12 -12.94
N GLU A 180 -11.66 -8.28 -13.47
CA GLU A 180 -10.71 -7.49 -12.67
C GLU A 180 -11.38 -6.42 -11.82
N LEU A 181 -12.30 -5.64 -12.38
CA LEU A 181 -13.04 -4.64 -11.61
C LEU A 181 -13.95 -5.26 -10.53
N PRO A 182 -14.74 -6.31 -10.81
CA PRO A 182 -15.46 -7.04 -9.75
C PRO A 182 -14.55 -7.61 -8.68
N LEU A 183 -13.36 -8.10 -9.03
CA LEU A 183 -12.39 -8.65 -8.09
C LEU A 183 -11.93 -7.60 -7.06
N VAL A 184 -11.83 -6.32 -7.43
CA VAL A 184 -11.51 -5.22 -6.49
C VAL A 184 -12.48 -5.21 -5.31
N PHE A 185 -13.79 -5.38 -5.57
CA PHE A 185 -14.82 -5.39 -4.53
C PHE A 185 -14.77 -6.67 -3.69
N VAL A 186 -14.49 -7.82 -4.30
CA VAL A 186 -14.34 -9.09 -3.59
C VAL A 186 -13.17 -9.00 -2.61
N LEU A 187 -12.02 -8.48 -3.06
CA LEU A 187 -10.85 -8.28 -2.21
C LEU A 187 -11.12 -7.27 -1.09
N TYR A 188 -11.83 -6.18 -1.40
CA TYR A 188 -12.27 -5.21 -0.40
C TYR A 188 -13.16 -5.84 0.66
N ASP A 189 -14.17 -6.62 0.26
CA ASP A 189 -15.08 -7.31 1.17
C ASP A 189 -14.31 -8.31 2.05
N MET A 190 -13.36 -9.08 1.48
CA MET A 190 -12.51 -10.03 2.21
C MET A 190 -11.59 -9.34 3.22
N GLU A 191 -10.99 -8.20 2.85
CA GLU A 191 -10.12 -7.42 3.72
C GLU A 191 -10.89 -6.78 4.87
N ASN A 192 -12.14 -6.34 4.65
CA ASN A 192 -13.02 -5.82 5.70
C ASN A 192 -13.49 -6.90 6.67
N GLU A 193 -13.83 -8.10 6.17
CA GLU A 193 -14.21 -9.23 7.02
C GLU A 193 -13.02 -9.69 7.87
N GLY A 194 -11.83 -9.66 7.28
CA GLY A 194 -10.59 -10.06 7.92
C GLY A 194 -10.50 -11.55 8.20
N ILE A 195 -9.50 -11.93 8.98
CA ILE A 195 -9.26 -13.31 9.41
C ILE A 195 -9.23 -13.36 10.93
N ARG A 196 -10.00 -14.28 11.50
CA ARG A 196 -9.98 -14.51 12.94
C ARG A 196 -8.68 -15.19 13.36
N ALA A 197 -7.83 -14.46 14.06
CA ALA A 197 -6.62 -14.98 14.68
C ALA A 197 -6.93 -15.45 16.10
N ASP A 198 -6.47 -16.66 16.45
CA ASP A 198 -6.54 -17.20 17.82
C ASP A 198 -5.24 -16.79 18.56
N GLY A 199 -5.32 -15.68 19.30
CA GLY A 199 -4.18 -15.12 20.03
C GLY A 199 -3.62 -16.07 21.09
N ILE A 200 -4.45 -16.93 21.68
CA ILE A 200 -4.01 -17.90 22.70
C ILE A 200 -3.13 -18.97 22.03
N LYS A 201 -3.59 -19.55 20.93
CA LYS A 201 -2.81 -20.56 20.19
C LYS A 201 -1.55 -19.99 19.57
N LEU A 202 -1.59 -18.75 19.08
CA LEU A 202 -0.39 -18.07 18.58
C LEU A 202 0.65 -17.88 19.69
N LYS A 203 0.21 -17.49 20.90
CA LYS A 203 1.10 -17.36 22.05
C LYS A 203 1.68 -18.71 22.47
N GLU A 204 0.85 -19.74 22.61
CA GLU A 204 1.31 -21.10 22.94
C GLU A 204 2.33 -21.63 21.92
N TYR A 205 2.13 -21.33 20.63
CA TYR A 205 3.07 -21.70 19.59
C TYR A 205 4.37 -20.89 19.68
N GLY A 206 4.27 -19.59 19.93
CA GLY A 206 5.42 -18.72 20.18
C GLY A 206 6.27 -19.18 21.36
N ASP A 207 5.63 -19.55 22.48
CA ASP A 207 6.32 -20.06 23.67
C ASP A 207 7.07 -21.37 23.37
N LYS A 208 6.48 -22.29 22.60
CA LYS A 208 7.15 -23.52 22.13
C LYS A 208 8.36 -23.23 21.24
N LEU A 209 8.21 -22.27 20.31
CA LEU A 209 9.32 -21.85 19.45
C LEU A 209 10.46 -21.22 20.26
N ALA A 210 10.15 -20.38 21.25
CA ALA A 210 11.15 -19.74 22.09
C ALA A 210 12.02 -20.76 22.84
N VAL A 211 11.41 -21.83 23.38
CA VAL A 211 12.15 -22.93 24.00
C VAL A 211 13.09 -23.59 22.99
N SER A 212 12.59 -23.94 21.81
CA SER A 212 13.39 -24.58 20.78
C SER A 212 14.53 -23.69 20.27
N ILE A 213 14.29 -22.37 20.13
CA ILE A 213 15.32 -21.40 19.76
C ILE A 213 16.42 -21.37 20.82
N THR A 214 16.07 -21.27 22.11
CA THR A 214 17.05 -21.25 23.19
C THR A 214 17.91 -22.51 23.22
N GLU A 215 17.31 -23.69 22.98
CA GLU A 215 18.05 -24.94 22.90
C GLU A 215 19.01 -24.99 21.68
N LEU A 216 18.56 -24.46 20.54
CA LEU A 216 19.40 -24.39 19.35
C LEU A 216 20.54 -23.39 19.51
N GLU A 217 20.30 -22.24 20.11
CA GLU A 217 21.33 -21.24 20.42
C GLU A 217 22.44 -21.85 21.29
N LYS A 218 22.07 -22.57 22.35
CA LYS A 218 23.05 -23.28 23.20
C LYS A 218 23.90 -24.25 22.39
N LYS A 219 23.28 -25.07 21.53
CA LYS A 219 24.01 -26.01 20.67
C LYS A 219 24.94 -25.31 19.70
N ILE A 220 24.53 -24.16 19.15
CA ILE A 220 25.36 -23.35 18.27
C ILE A 220 26.55 -22.78 19.01
N TYR A 221 26.37 -22.22 20.22
CA TYR A 221 27.47 -21.71 21.03
C TYR A 221 28.44 -22.81 21.49
N GLU A 222 27.92 -23.97 21.89
CA GLU A 222 28.75 -25.14 22.20
C GLU A 222 29.60 -25.58 20.99
N ALA A 223 28.99 -25.63 19.78
CA ALA A 223 29.69 -26.00 18.57
C ALA A 223 30.71 -24.93 18.12
N ALA A 224 30.42 -23.65 18.35
CA ALA A 224 31.30 -22.53 18.04
C ALA A 224 32.43 -22.36 19.07
N GLY A 225 32.26 -22.87 20.30
CA GLY A 225 33.18 -22.70 21.41
C GLY A 225 33.13 -21.32 22.04
N GLU A 226 32.22 -20.47 21.64
CA GLU A 226 32.00 -19.11 22.17
C GLU A 226 30.59 -18.58 21.86
N GLU A 227 30.15 -17.57 22.63
CA GLU A 227 28.95 -16.81 22.36
C GLU A 227 29.23 -15.71 21.34
N PHE A 228 28.33 -15.53 20.39
CA PHE A 228 28.37 -14.48 19.36
C PHE A 228 26.97 -14.11 18.91
N ASN A 229 26.81 -13.00 18.21
CA ASN A 229 25.52 -12.65 17.64
C ASN A 229 25.22 -13.50 16.39
N ILE A 230 24.39 -14.54 16.57
CA ILE A 230 23.95 -15.48 15.53
C ILE A 230 23.27 -14.76 14.36
N ASN A 231 22.55 -13.65 14.64
CA ASN A 231 21.86 -12.84 13.65
C ASN A 231 22.80 -11.88 12.88
N SER A 232 24.10 -11.86 13.22
CA SER A 232 25.11 -11.08 12.48
C SER A 232 25.79 -11.94 11.42
N PRO A 233 25.49 -11.76 10.11
CA PRO A 233 26.16 -12.52 9.03
C PRO A 233 27.69 -12.39 9.08
N LYS A 234 28.21 -11.24 9.55
CA LYS A 234 29.63 -11.01 9.67
C LYS A 234 30.27 -11.88 10.76
N GLN A 235 29.68 -11.92 11.96
CA GLN A 235 30.19 -12.74 13.07
C GLN A 235 30.01 -14.24 12.75
N LEU A 236 28.86 -14.62 12.23
CA LEU A 236 28.61 -16.00 11.78
C LEU A 236 29.63 -16.44 10.75
N GLY A 237 29.96 -15.58 9.77
CA GLY A 237 30.98 -15.89 8.77
C GLY A 237 32.38 -16.13 9.35
N VAL A 238 32.79 -15.35 10.36
CA VAL A 238 34.05 -15.54 11.07
C VAL A 238 34.06 -16.90 11.79
N ILE A 239 33.00 -17.23 12.51
CA ILE A 239 32.89 -18.52 13.21
C ILE A 239 32.96 -19.69 12.23
N LEU A 240 32.13 -19.69 11.17
CA LEU A 240 32.03 -20.81 10.23
C LEU A 240 33.32 -21.00 9.41
N PHE A 241 33.88 -19.91 8.88
CA PHE A 241 34.94 -20.01 7.86
C PHE A 241 36.34 -19.76 8.39
N GLU A 242 36.53 -18.95 9.45
CA GLU A 242 37.83 -18.69 10.02
C GLU A 242 38.15 -19.58 11.23
N LYS A 243 37.16 -19.86 12.10
CA LYS A 243 37.37 -20.71 13.30
C LYS A 243 37.11 -22.19 13.03
N LEU A 244 35.96 -22.53 12.46
CA LEU A 244 35.60 -23.92 12.19
C LEU A 244 36.22 -24.45 10.87
N GLY A 245 36.81 -23.56 10.05
CA GLY A 245 37.52 -23.97 8.82
C GLY A 245 36.62 -24.58 7.75
N LEU A 246 35.33 -24.27 7.74
CA LEU A 246 34.43 -24.81 6.73
C LEU A 246 34.75 -24.23 5.34
N PRO A 247 34.65 -25.00 4.27
CA PRO A 247 34.95 -24.55 2.92
C PRO A 247 33.99 -23.41 2.53
N ASN A 248 34.55 -22.33 1.92
CA ASN A 248 33.79 -21.19 1.43
C ASN A 248 34.18 -20.88 -0.01
N GLU A 249 33.22 -20.80 -0.90
CA GLU A 249 33.47 -20.56 -2.33
C GLU A 249 33.60 -19.09 -2.70
N LYS A 250 33.07 -18.15 -1.91
CA LYS A 250 33.13 -16.69 -2.24
C LYS A 250 33.24 -15.81 -1.01
N LYS A 251 34.33 -15.04 -0.94
CA LYS A 251 34.48 -13.90 -0.03
C LYS A 251 34.00 -12.62 -0.76
N THR A 252 32.96 -11.96 -0.25
CA THR A 252 32.48 -10.70 -0.78
C THR A 252 33.21 -9.51 -0.14
N LYS A 253 33.15 -8.31 -0.74
CA LYS A 253 33.76 -7.07 -0.15
C LYS A 253 33.25 -6.76 1.26
N THR A 254 32.08 -7.24 1.64
CA THR A 254 31.41 -6.97 2.93
C THR A 254 31.45 -8.16 3.89
N GLY A 255 32.06 -9.28 3.51
CA GLY A 255 32.15 -10.47 4.37
C GLY A 255 31.93 -11.79 3.60
N TYR A 256 31.66 -12.86 4.33
CA TYR A 256 31.40 -14.17 3.77
C TYR A 256 29.93 -14.28 3.33
N SER A 257 29.68 -14.94 2.19
CA SER A 257 28.30 -15.28 1.80
C SER A 257 27.80 -16.44 2.65
N PRO A 258 26.67 -16.33 3.37
CA PRO A 258 26.12 -17.42 4.17
C PRO A 258 25.44 -18.53 3.35
N PHE A 259 25.38 -18.42 2.03
CA PHE A 259 24.80 -19.45 1.18
C PHE A 259 25.82 -20.54 0.91
N LEU A 260 25.67 -21.66 1.59
CA LEU A 260 26.19 -22.96 1.14
C LEU A 260 25.44 -23.29 -0.17
N SER A 261 26.14 -23.28 -1.30
CA SER A 261 25.59 -23.85 -2.54
C SER A 261 25.23 -25.32 -2.28
N ARG A 262 24.01 -25.68 -2.63
CA ARG A 262 23.58 -27.09 -2.69
C ARG A 262 24.35 -27.86 -3.70
#